data_ed0ac00bf1e438f169f9d5a2baed8960
#
_entry.id   ed0ac00bf1e438f169f9d5a2baed8960
#
_cell.length_a   1.000
_cell.length_b   1.000
_cell.length_c   1.000
_cell.angle_alpha   90.00
_cell.angle_beta   90.00
_cell.angle_gamma   90.00
#
_symmetry.space_group_name_H-M   'P 1'
#
loop_
_entity.id
_entity.type
_entity.pdbx_description
1 polymer ?
#
loop_
_entity_poly.entity_id
_entity_poly.type
_entity_poly.pdbx_seq_one_letter_code
_entity_poly.pdbx_strand_id
1 'polypeptide(L)'
;SKFEKMRMRGKAMNIQRFIEKRKARGLSQSELAKGICTQVTVSRFEKNGQVPTLKILIQLCNRLELPLGELFPRVGIKQPEILEKMEEAEFFLITSEHDQLQTILKNIPFDEIKDSQLLLEYYYLQGFVMIFQNASLMDCLFTFEKLLFEEQKYTSDIYRLLAFTGIGMAYAKEGEIEKAEFYFNKVFKEIYLYTIQSMED
;
A
#
# COMPACT_ATOMS: atom_id res chain seq x y z
N SER A 1 -21.39 -14.26 -0.60
CA SER A 1 -21.98 -13.52 0.54
C SER A 1 -20.96 -12.50 1.06
N LYS A 2 -21.43 -11.48 1.82
CA LYS A 2 -20.59 -10.47 2.46
C LYS A 2 -19.55 -11.12 3.41
N PHE A 3 -19.91 -12.28 3.96
CA PHE A 3 -19.08 -13.10 4.84
C PHE A 3 -17.95 -13.85 4.09
N GLU A 4 -18.18 -14.30 2.87
CA GLU A 4 -17.15 -14.91 2.02
C GLU A 4 -16.15 -13.88 1.51
N LYS A 5 -16.61 -12.67 1.18
CA LYS A 5 -15.70 -11.54 0.82
C LYS A 5 -14.81 -11.13 2.01
N MET A 6 -15.34 -11.15 3.23
CA MET A 6 -14.56 -10.86 4.44
C MET A 6 -13.58 -11.99 4.79
N ARG A 7 -13.98 -13.25 4.57
CA ARG A 7 -13.13 -14.43 4.76
C ARG A 7 -12.00 -14.53 3.72
N MET A 8 -12.25 -14.03 2.50
CA MET A 8 -11.23 -13.91 1.45
C MET A 8 -10.24 -12.77 1.75
N ARG A 9 -10.69 -11.65 2.35
CA ARG A 9 -9.79 -10.59 2.85
C ARG A 9 -8.87 -11.08 3.98
N GLY A 10 -9.37 -11.94 4.89
CA GLY A 10 -8.56 -12.55 5.95
C GLY A 10 -7.56 -13.61 5.46
N LYS A 11 -7.76 -14.19 4.28
CA LYS A 11 -6.79 -15.11 3.65
C LYS A 11 -5.59 -14.41 3.00
N ALA A 12 -5.72 -13.11 2.74
CA ALA A 12 -4.61 -12.31 2.19
C ALA A 12 -3.62 -11.84 3.27
N MET A 13 -3.98 -11.94 4.56
CA MET A 13 -3.13 -11.47 5.67
C MET A 13 -2.43 -12.65 6.35
N ASN A 14 -1.13 -12.55 6.54
CA ASN A 14 -0.33 -13.59 7.21
C ASN A 14 -0.43 -13.46 8.75
N ILE A 15 -1.62 -13.77 9.27
CA ILE A 15 -1.88 -13.75 10.73
C ILE A 15 -0.98 -14.72 11.47
N GLN A 16 -0.62 -15.83 10.82
CA GLN A 16 0.30 -16.80 11.40
C GLN A 16 1.66 -16.18 11.70
N ARG A 17 2.18 -15.33 10.81
CA ARG A 17 3.42 -14.59 11.02
C ARG A 17 3.36 -13.64 12.23
N PHE A 18 2.21 -12.98 12.42
CA PHE A 18 1.97 -12.14 13.60
C PHE A 18 2.00 -12.96 14.89
N ILE A 19 1.31 -14.11 14.91
CA ILE A 19 1.28 -15.03 16.07
C ILE A 19 2.69 -15.55 16.38
N GLU A 20 3.44 -15.96 15.37
CA GLU A 20 4.82 -16.42 15.52
C GLU A 20 5.73 -15.36 16.14
N LYS A 21 5.68 -14.13 15.62
CA LYS A 21 6.46 -13.00 16.16
C LYS A 21 6.09 -12.69 17.61
N ARG A 22 4.79 -12.69 17.95
CA ARG A 22 4.35 -12.50 19.34
C ARG A 22 4.90 -13.59 20.25
N LYS A 23 4.77 -14.85 19.87
CA LYS A 23 5.25 -16.00 20.64
C LYS A 23 6.77 -16.00 20.78
N ALA A 24 7.49 -15.70 19.71
CA ALA A 24 8.95 -15.62 19.72
C ALA A 24 9.48 -14.54 20.70
N ARG A 25 8.68 -13.50 20.95
CA ARG A 25 8.97 -12.47 21.97
C ARG A 25 8.48 -12.82 23.38
N GLY A 26 7.91 -14.00 23.56
CA GLY A 26 7.37 -14.45 24.85
C GLY A 26 6.13 -13.67 25.32
N LEU A 27 5.49 -12.88 24.46
CA LEU A 27 4.36 -12.05 24.82
C LEU A 27 3.04 -12.83 24.76
N SER A 28 2.24 -12.75 25.84
CA SER A 28 0.84 -13.11 25.81
C SER A 28 0.03 -12.09 25.00
N GLN A 29 -1.21 -12.45 24.63
CA GLN A 29 -2.10 -11.50 23.95
C GLN A 29 -2.38 -10.26 24.81
N SER A 30 -2.51 -10.44 26.12
CA SER A 30 -2.73 -9.34 27.08
C SER A 30 -1.53 -8.41 27.17
N GLU A 31 -0.31 -8.94 27.21
CA GLU A 31 0.92 -8.15 27.26
C GLU A 31 1.13 -7.39 25.96
N LEU A 32 0.86 -8.05 24.81
CA LEU A 32 0.93 -7.37 23.51
C LEU A 32 -0.09 -6.23 23.41
N ALA A 33 -1.30 -6.42 23.92
CA ALA A 33 -2.37 -5.43 23.88
C ALA A 33 -2.17 -4.23 24.84
N LYS A 34 -1.37 -4.40 25.89
CA LYS A 34 -1.22 -3.42 26.98
C LYS A 34 -0.88 -2.02 26.48
N GLY A 35 -1.76 -1.04 26.78
CA GLY A 35 -1.59 0.36 26.36
C GLY A 35 -1.86 0.66 24.88
N ILE A 36 -2.33 -0.34 24.10
CA ILE A 36 -2.70 -0.18 22.69
C ILE A 36 -4.17 -0.45 22.47
N CYS A 37 -4.67 -1.62 22.95
CA CYS A 37 -6.03 -2.06 22.76
C CYS A 37 -6.42 -3.08 23.86
N THR A 38 -7.55 -3.75 23.70
CA THR A 38 -7.95 -4.84 24.60
C THR A 38 -7.35 -6.18 24.15
N GLN A 39 -7.16 -7.11 25.11
CA GLN A 39 -6.76 -8.48 24.78
C GLN A 39 -7.75 -9.13 23.81
N VAL A 40 -9.04 -8.82 23.93
CA VAL A 40 -10.09 -9.34 23.05
C VAL A 40 -9.85 -8.91 21.59
N THR A 41 -9.37 -7.70 21.36
CA THR A 41 -9.02 -7.21 20.02
C THR A 41 -7.92 -8.07 19.41
N VAL A 42 -6.83 -8.33 20.14
CA VAL A 42 -5.74 -9.21 19.69
C VAL A 42 -6.24 -10.63 19.47
N SER A 43 -7.06 -11.16 20.37
CA SER A 43 -7.61 -12.51 20.27
C SER A 43 -8.50 -12.67 19.02
N ARG A 44 -9.37 -11.69 18.73
CA ARG A 44 -10.23 -11.70 17.54
C ARG A 44 -9.42 -11.61 16.26
N PHE A 45 -8.37 -10.80 16.27
CA PHE A 45 -7.45 -10.70 15.13
C PHE A 45 -6.77 -12.06 14.89
N GLU A 46 -6.16 -12.66 15.91
CA GLU A 46 -5.45 -13.94 15.77
C GLU A 46 -6.36 -15.14 15.42
N LYS A 47 -7.56 -15.20 15.99
CA LYS A 47 -8.47 -16.36 15.81
C LYS A 47 -9.37 -16.22 14.59
N ASN A 48 -9.91 -15.03 14.37
CA ASN A 48 -11.00 -14.82 13.42
C ASN A 48 -10.56 -13.98 12.20
N GLY A 49 -9.33 -13.45 12.19
CA GLY A 49 -8.88 -12.55 11.15
C GLY A 49 -9.58 -11.19 11.16
N GLN A 50 -10.22 -10.83 12.29
CA GLN A 50 -10.87 -9.54 12.43
C GLN A 50 -9.81 -8.46 12.61
N VAL A 51 -9.58 -7.70 11.53
CA VAL A 51 -8.53 -6.67 11.48
C VAL A 51 -8.93 -5.51 12.39
N PRO A 52 -8.10 -5.12 13.37
CA PRO A 52 -8.32 -3.92 14.15
C PRO A 52 -8.13 -2.66 13.28
N THR A 53 -8.39 -1.48 13.84
CA THR A 53 -8.10 -0.23 13.13
C THR A 53 -6.62 -0.19 12.71
N LEU A 54 -6.33 0.49 11.60
CA LEU A 54 -4.96 0.59 11.07
C LEU A 54 -3.98 1.15 12.12
N LYS A 55 -4.41 2.12 12.91
CA LYS A 55 -3.63 2.69 14.02
C LYS A 55 -3.23 1.63 15.05
N ILE A 56 -4.19 0.81 15.49
CA ILE A 56 -3.94 -0.29 16.43
C ILE A 56 -3.02 -1.33 15.80
N LEU A 57 -3.26 -1.71 14.55
CA LEU A 57 -2.44 -2.70 13.85
C LEU A 57 -0.99 -2.26 13.73
N ILE A 58 -0.74 -1.00 13.34
CA ILE A 58 0.60 -0.42 13.27
C ILE A 58 1.28 -0.46 14.65
N GLN A 59 0.59 -0.08 15.72
CA GLN A 59 1.16 -0.09 17.06
C GLN A 59 1.50 -1.51 17.55
N LEU A 60 0.65 -2.49 17.26
CA LEU A 60 0.91 -3.90 17.56
C LEU A 60 2.11 -4.42 16.76
N CYS A 61 2.18 -4.12 15.47
CA CYS A 61 3.29 -4.49 14.60
C CYS A 61 4.61 -3.86 15.06
N ASN A 62 4.60 -2.59 15.41
CA ASN A 62 5.80 -1.90 15.93
C ASN A 62 6.30 -2.54 17.23
N ARG A 63 5.39 -2.91 18.16
CA ARG A 63 5.76 -3.63 19.40
C ARG A 63 6.40 -5.00 19.13
N LEU A 64 5.96 -5.65 18.04
CA LEU A 64 6.50 -6.94 17.61
C LEU A 64 7.76 -6.79 16.73
N GLU A 65 8.17 -5.57 16.37
CA GLU A 65 9.17 -5.32 15.31
C GLU A 65 8.85 -6.12 14.03
N LEU A 66 7.58 -6.17 13.69
CA LEU A 66 7.05 -6.84 12.51
C LEU A 66 6.73 -5.78 11.46
N PRO A 67 7.48 -5.70 10.36
CA PRO A 67 7.11 -4.82 9.26
C PRO A 67 5.69 -5.12 8.79
N LEU A 68 4.89 -4.07 8.58
CA LEU A 68 3.48 -4.23 8.18
C LEU A 68 3.35 -5.04 6.89
N GLY A 69 4.31 -4.90 5.97
CA GLY A 69 4.39 -5.67 4.73
C GLY A 69 4.51 -7.18 4.93
N GLU A 70 5.06 -7.66 6.06
CA GLU A 70 5.10 -9.10 6.36
C GLU A 70 3.71 -9.68 6.74
N LEU A 71 2.76 -8.83 7.17
CA LEU A 71 1.38 -9.25 7.40
C LEU A 71 0.57 -9.35 6.11
N PHE A 72 0.95 -8.61 5.09
CA PHE A 72 0.29 -8.57 3.80
C PHE A 72 1.17 -9.22 2.73
N PRO A 73 1.46 -10.53 2.84
CA PRO A 73 2.22 -11.18 1.79
C PRO A 73 1.40 -11.08 0.50
N ARG A 74 2.08 -10.82 -0.57
CA ARG A 74 1.51 -10.79 -1.92
C ARG A 74 1.16 -12.23 -2.35
N VAL A 75 0.17 -12.81 -1.67
CA VAL A 75 -0.26 -14.19 -1.90
C VAL A 75 -1.06 -14.25 -3.20
N GLY A 76 -0.63 -15.12 -4.10
CA GLY A 76 -1.32 -15.39 -5.35
C GLY A 76 -0.76 -14.68 -6.57
N ILE A 77 0.29 -13.88 -6.44
CA ILE A 77 1.00 -13.31 -7.60
C ILE A 77 1.69 -14.46 -8.36
N LYS A 78 1.27 -14.65 -9.60
CA LYS A 78 1.74 -15.75 -10.46
C LYS A 78 3.08 -15.48 -11.15
N GLN A 79 3.67 -14.30 -10.94
CA GLN A 79 4.86 -13.83 -11.63
C GLN A 79 5.94 -13.39 -10.61
N PRO A 80 6.58 -14.35 -9.91
CA PRO A 80 7.52 -14.04 -8.84
C PRO A 80 8.75 -13.24 -9.32
N GLU A 81 9.21 -13.46 -10.53
CA GLU A 81 10.35 -12.73 -11.10
C GLU A 81 10.03 -11.25 -11.35
N ILE A 82 8.80 -10.94 -11.76
CA ILE A 82 8.35 -9.55 -11.94
C ILE A 82 8.13 -8.93 -10.56
N LEU A 83 7.55 -9.66 -9.61
CA LEU A 83 7.36 -9.20 -8.24
C LEU A 83 8.68 -8.79 -7.59
N GLU A 84 9.73 -9.61 -7.70
CA GLU A 84 11.05 -9.30 -7.15
C GLU A 84 11.61 -7.99 -7.71
N LYS A 85 11.50 -7.79 -9.02
CA LYS A 85 11.90 -6.52 -9.66
C LYS A 85 11.07 -5.32 -9.21
N MET A 86 9.76 -5.51 -8.96
CA MET A 86 8.89 -4.45 -8.44
C MET A 86 9.27 -4.07 -7.00
N GLU A 87 9.56 -5.06 -6.16
CA GLU A 87 10.02 -4.83 -4.78
C GLU A 87 11.35 -4.08 -4.74
N GLU A 88 12.28 -4.43 -5.63
CA GLU A 88 13.54 -3.72 -5.77
C GLU A 88 13.32 -2.29 -6.31
N ALA A 89 12.42 -2.11 -7.28
CA ALA A 89 12.05 -0.80 -7.79
C ALA A 89 11.42 0.08 -6.70
N GLU A 90 10.54 -0.47 -5.87
CA GLU A 90 9.95 0.25 -4.74
C GLU A 90 11.01 0.66 -3.71
N PHE A 91 11.97 -0.21 -3.43
CA PHE A 91 13.12 0.13 -2.58
C PHE A 91 13.90 1.33 -3.14
N PHE A 92 14.20 1.37 -4.43
CA PHE A 92 14.89 2.50 -5.05
C PHE A 92 14.06 3.80 -5.04
N LEU A 93 12.73 3.69 -5.15
CA LEU A 93 11.86 4.85 -4.99
C LEU A 93 11.96 5.44 -3.57
N ILE A 94 11.89 4.59 -2.54
CA ILE A 94 11.94 5.01 -1.14
C ILE A 94 13.31 5.58 -0.77
N THR A 95 14.38 5.02 -1.31
CA THR A 95 15.76 5.49 -1.06
C THR A 95 16.17 6.65 -1.98
N SER A 96 15.26 7.14 -2.83
CA SER A 96 15.50 8.23 -3.79
C SER A 96 16.59 7.93 -4.83
N GLU A 97 16.79 6.66 -5.16
CA GLU A 97 17.73 6.18 -6.15
C GLU A 97 17.07 6.11 -7.54
N HIS A 98 16.71 7.27 -8.09
CA HIS A 98 15.81 7.37 -9.24
C HIS A 98 16.38 6.78 -10.55
N ASP A 99 17.70 6.78 -10.72
CA ASP A 99 18.36 6.18 -11.91
C ASP A 99 18.27 4.65 -11.87
N GLN A 100 18.47 4.05 -10.70
CA GLN A 100 18.30 2.62 -10.48
C GLN A 100 16.85 2.21 -10.66
N LEU A 101 15.91 2.99 -10.09
CA LEU A 101 14.49 2.80 -10.29
C LEU A 101 14.13 2.77 -11.78
N GLN A 102 14.60 3.75 -12.57
CA GLN A 102 14.35 3.77 -14.01
C GLN A 102 14.92 2.54 -14.71
N THR A 103 16.16 2.18 -14.35
CA THR A 103 16.84 1.04 -14.96
C THR A 103 16.07 -0.27 -14.73
N ILE A 104 15.61 -0.49 -13.52
CA ILE A 104 14.81 -1.68 -13.18
C ILE A 104 13.49 -1.69 -13.93
N LEU A 105 12.75 -0.58 -13.95
CA LEU A 105 11.46 -0.50 -14.63
C LEU A 105 11.57 -0.76 -16.13
N LYS A 106 12.65 -0.29 -16.79
CA LYS A 106 12.93 -0.61 -18.20
C LYS A 106 13.16 -2.11 -18.46
N ASN A 107 13.65 -2.82 -17.45
CA ASN A 107 13.93 -4.26 -17.53
C ASN A 107 12.73 -5.14 -17.15
N ILE A 108 11.59 -4.54 -16.81
CA ILE A 108 10.34 -5.25 -16.57
C ILE A 108 9.62 -5.40 -17.91
N PRO A 109 9.30 -6.61 -18.36
CA PRO A 109 8.56 -6.83 -19.60
C PRO A 109 7.10 -6.46 -19.39
N PHE A 110 6.74 -5.19 -19.65
CA PHE A 110 5.41 -4.64 -19.39
C PHE A 110 4.29 -5.49 -20.03
N ASP A 111 4.46 -5.91 -21.26
CA ASP A 111 3.46 -6.71 -22.00
C ASP A 111 3.22 -8.11 -21.40
N GLU A 112 4.13 -8.56 -20.54
CA GLU A 112 4.02 -9.83 -19.85
C GLU A 112 3.35 -9.72 -18.49
N ILE A 113 3.09 -8.51 -17.98
CA ILE A 113 2.41 -8.31 -16.70
C ILE A 113 0.94 -8.72 -16.83
N LYS A 114 0.60 -9.88 -16.28
CA LYS A 114 -0.77 -10.45 -16.28
C LYS A 114 -1.47 -10.27 -14.95
N ASP A 115 -0.71 -10.07 -13.90
CA ASP A 115 -1.24 -9.85 -12.56
C ASP A 115 -1.63 -8.38 -12.42
N SER A 116 -2.88 -8.15 -12.05
CA SER A 116 -3.43 -6.80 -11.95
C SER A 116 -2.82 -5.99 -10.80
N GLN A 117 -2.38 -6.64 -9.74
CA GLN A 117 -1.72 -5.97 -8.63
C GLN A 117 -0.33 -5.49 -9.05
N LEU A 118 0.41 -6.30 -9.80
CA LEU A 118 1.70 -5.90 -10.38
C LEU A 118 1.53 -4.78 -11.41
N LEU A 119 0.41 -4.77 -12.15
CA LEU A 119 0.12 -3.71 -13.11
C LEU A 119 -0.12 -2.36 -12.42
N LEU A 120 -0.89 -2.35 -11.32
CA LEU A 120 -1.09 -1.14 -10.49
C LEU A 120 0.23 -0.62 -9.94
N GLU A 121 1.06 -1.53 -9.44
CA GLU A 121 2.38 -1.19 -8.89
C GLU A 121 3.32 -0.64 -9.97
N TYR A 122 3.32 -1.23 -11.16
CA TYR A 122 4.09 -0.73 -12.28
C TYR A 122 3.71 0.71 -12.63
N TYR A 123 2.42 1.02 -12.80
CA TYR A 123 1.98 2.37 -13.11
C TYR A 123 2.32 3.37 -12.01
N TYR A 124 2.18 2.96 -10.75
CA TYR A 124 2.59 3.76 -9.61
C TYR A 124 4.08 4.13 -9.68
N LEU A 125 4.94 3.14 -9.79
CA LEU A 125 6.40 3.35 -9.85
C LEU A 125 6.81 4.14 -11.09
N GLN A 126 6.23 3.81 -12.25
CA GLN A 126 6.48 4.51 -13.50
C GLN A 126 6.08 5.98 -13.43
N GLY A 127 4.91 6.30 -12.87
CA GLY A 127 4.46 7.67 -12.70
C GLY A 127 5.40 8.50 -11.84
N PHE A 128 5.87 7.96 -10.72
CA PHE A 128 6.78 8.69 -9.83
C PHE A 128 8.18 8.86 -10.46
N VAL A 129 8.75 7.84 -11.10
CA VAL A 129 10.05 8.00 -11.78
C VAL A 129 9.98 9.05 -12.88
N MET A 130 8.87 9.14 -13.61
CA MET A 130 8.68 10.17 -14.64
C MET A 130 8.67 11.58 -14.04
N ILE A 131 8.05 11.79 -12.89
CA ILE A 131 8.10 13.09 -12.17
C ILE A 131 9.54 13.44 -11.81
N PHE A 132 10.29 12.50 -11.24
CA PHE A 132 11.67 12.77 -10.80
C PHE A 132 12.64 12.99 -11.95
N GLN A 133 12.34 12.43 -13.12
CA GLN A 133 13.15 12.60 -14.34
C GLN A 133 12.71 13.76 -15.23
N ASN A 134 11.85 14.62 -14.74
CA ASN A 134 11.36 15.78 -15.49
C ASN A 134 10.65 15.42 -16.82
N ALA A 135 9.94 14.31 -16.86
CA ALA A 135 9.06 14.00 -17.97
C ALA A 135 7.96 15.06 -18.14
N SER A 136 7.35 15.13 -19.30
CA SER A 136 6.28 16.10 -19.55
C SER A 136 5.09 15.90 -18.60
N LEU A 137 4.42 17.00 -18.26
CA LEU A 137 3.19 16.93 -17.44
C LEU A 137 2.18 15.94 -18.05
N MET A 138 1.99 16.00 -19.37
CA MET A 138 1.03 15.13 -20.07
C MET A 138 1.37 13.64 -19.91
N ASP A 139 2.63 13.27 -19.99
CA ASP A 139 3.05 11.87 -19.82
C ASP A 139 2.85 11.40 -18.39
N CYS A 140 3.17 12.25 -17.40
CA CYS A 140 2.91 11.96 -15.99
C CYS A 140 1.41 11.76 -15.74
N LEU A 141 0.57 12.69 -16.18
CA LEU A 141 -0.88 12.62 -16.01
C LEU A 141 -1.45 11.37 -16.67
N PHE A 142 -1.05 11.08 -17.90
CA PHE A 142 -1.51 9.89 -18.62
C PHE A 142 -1.18 8.58 -17.87
N THR A 143 -0.01 8.50 -17.26
CA THR A 143 0.40 7.33 -16.48
C THR A 143 -0.44 7.18 -15.19
N PHE A 144 -0.67 8.27 -14.46
CA PHE A 144 -1.51 8.22 -13.27
C PHE A 144 -3.00 8.03 -13.59
N GLU A 145 -3.49 8.50 -14.74
CA GLU A 145 -4.85 8.19 -15.22
C GLU A 145 -5.02 6.70 -15.50
N LYS A 146 -4.02 6.05 -16.09
CA LYS A 146 -4.02 4.58 -16.23
C LYS A 146 -4.07 3.88 -14.88
N LEU A 147 -3.31 4.36 -13.89
CA LEU A 147 -3.35 3.82 -12.53
C LEU A 147 -4.75 3.94 -11.93
N LEU A 148 -5.39 5.10 -12.05
CA LEU A 148 -6.75 5.34 -11.56
C LEU A 148 -7.79 4.46 -12.28
N PHE A 149 -7.64 4.27 -13.59
CA PHE A 149 -8.53 3.43 -14.38
C PHE A 149 -8.43 1.95 -13.97
N GLU A 150 -7.22 1.44 -13.77
CA GLU A 150 -7.01 0.07 -13.33
C GLU A 150 -7.45 -0.13 -11.86
N GLU A 151 -7.21 0.84 -10.99
CA GLU A 151 -7.58 0.79 -9.57
C GLU A 151 -9.10 0.64 -9.38
N GLN A 152 -9.92 1.28 -10.21
CA GLN A 152 -11.38 1.15 -10.15
C GLN A 152 -11.88 -0.29 -10.24
N LYS A 153 -11.12 -1.18 -10.88
CA LYS A 153 -11.44 -2.60 -10.98
C LYS A 153 -11.15 -3.38 -9.70
N TYR A 154 -10.29 -2.83 -8.87
CA TYR A 154 -9.78 -3.47 -7.66
C TYR A 154 -9.90 -2.48 -6.51
N THR A 155 -10.75 -2.67 -5.57
CA THR A 155 -11.01 -1.80 -4.43
C THR A 155 -9.76 -1.59 -3.54
N SER A 156 -8.72 -0.94 -4.07
CA SER A 156 -7.46 -0.64 -3.37
C SER A 156 -7.28 0.86 -3.25
N ASP A 157 -7.79 1.45 -2.19
CA ASP A 157 -7.75 2.90 -1.94
C ASP A 157 -6.33 3.49 -1.95
N ILE A 158 -5.31 2.67 -1.62
CA ILE A 158 -3.93 3.14 -1.56
C ILE A 158 -3.41 3.62 -2.92
N TYR A 159 -3.69 2.90 -4.00
CA TYR A 159 -3.22 3.29 -5.33
C TYR A 159 -3.93 4.54 -5.85
N ARG A 160 -5.19 4.77 -5.45
CA ARG A 160 -5.90 6.02 -5.73
C ARG A 160 -5.25 7.20 -5.02
N LEU A 161 -4.89 7.06 -3.75
CA LEU A 161 -4.16 8.09 -2.99
C LEU A 161 -2.79 8.36 -3.59
N LEU A 162 -2.06 7.33 -3.98
CA LEU A 162 -0.76 7.47 -4.66
C LEU A 162 -0.90 8.19 -6.01
N ALA A 163 -1.92 7.85 -6.81
CA ALA A 163 -2.19 8.53 -8.06
C ALA A 163 -2.50 10.01 -7.87
N PHE A 164 -3.39 10.37 -6.94
CA PHE A 164 -3.69 11.78 -6.64
C PHE A 164 -2.46 12.53 -6.11
N THR A 165 -1.64 11.88 -5.28
CA THR A 165 -0.37 12.46 -4.83
C THR A 165 0.57 12.74 -6.01
N GLY A 166 0.74 11.77 -6.90
CA GLY A 166 1.58 11.91 -8.09
C GLY A 166 1.08 13.00 -9.05
N ILE A 167 -0.23 13.06 -9.31
CA ILE A 167 -0.83 14.11 -10.12
C ILE A 167 -0.61 15.49 -9.49
N GLY A 168 -0.83 15.62 -8.18
CA GLY A 168 -0.56 16.86 -7.45
C GLY A 168 0.90 17.29 -7.56
N MET A 169 1.83 16.36 -7.39
CA MET A 169 3.27 16.62 -7.55
C MET A 169 3.63 17.06 -8.98
N ALA A 170 3.05 16.42 -10.00
CA ALA A 170 3.28 16.78 -11.40
C ALA A 170 2.81 18.22 -11.69
N TYR A 171 1.62 18.59 -11.23
CA TYR A 171 1.13 19.98 -11.35
C TYR A 171 1.97 20.99 -10.55
N ALA A 172 2.37 20.64 -9.32
CA ALA A 172 3.21 21.53 -8.51
C ALA A 172 4.54 21.84 -9.20
N LYS A 173 5.12 20.84 -9.86
CA LYS A 173 6.37 21.00 -10.61
C LYS A 173 6.26 21.97 -11.79
N GLU A 174 5.12 21.99 -12.46
CA GLU A 174 4.83 22.93 -13.54
C GLU A 174 4.37 24.34 -13.04
N GLY A 175 4.31 24.53 -11.71
CA GLY A 175 3.84 25.78 -11.12
C GLY A 175 2.32 25.97 -11.11
N GLU A 176 1.57 24.94 -11.47
CA GLU A 176 0.09 24.91 -11.48
C GLU A 176 -0.46 24.67 -10.06
N ILE A 177 -0.21 25.64 -9.16
CA ILE A 177 -0.41 25.47 -7.71
C ILE A 177 -1.85 25.15 -7.34
N GLU A 178 -2.84 25.83 -7.94
CA GLU A 178 -4.26 25.58 -7.66
C GLU A 178 -4.68 24.14 -7.99
N LYS A 179 -4.17 23.60 -9.10
CA LYS A 179 -4.44 22.21 -9.48
C LYS A 179 -3.73 21.23 -8.56
N ALA A 180 -2.50 21.53 -8.18
CA ALA A 180 -1.76 20.72 -7.21
C ALA A 180 -2.49 20.64 -5.87
N GLU A 181 -2.93 21.79 -5.32
CA GLU A 181 -3.71 21.86 -4.09
C GLU A 181 -5.01 21.07 -4.18
N PHE A 182 -5.71 21.13 -5.30
CA PHE A 182 -6.95 20.38 -5.52
C PHE A 182 -6.71 18.86 -5.32
N TYR A 183 -5.63 18.32 -5.89
CA TYR A 183 -5.32 16.89 -5.76
C TYR A 183 -4.79 16.53 -4.37
N PHE A 184 -3.95 17.35 -3.76
CA PHE A 184 -3.49 17.12 -2.39
C PHE A 184 -4.65 17.18 -1.38
N ASN A 185 -5.61 18.08 -1.57
CA ASN A 185 -6.81 18.15 -0.73
C ASN A 185 -7.67 16.90 -0.87
N LYS A 186 -7.74 16.27 -2.05
CA LYS A 186 -8.39 14.96 -2.19
C LYS A 186 -7.70 13.90 -1.32
N VAL A 187 -6.38 13.84 -1.34
CA VAL A 187 -5.60 12.90 -0.52
C VAL A 187 -5.86 13.12 0.97
N PHE A 188 -5.76 14.36 1.43
CA PHE A 188 -6.00 14.69 2.85
C PHE A 188 -7.43 14.38 3.30
N LYS A 189 -8.41 14.65 2.45
CA LYS A 189 -9.82 14.37 2.74
C LYS A 189 -10.08 12.87 2.89
N GLU A 190 -9.54 12.05 2.02
CA GLU A 190 -9.67 10.59 2.12
C GLU A 190 -8.94 10.05 3.35
N ILE A 191 -7.70 10.47 3.63
CA ILE A 191 -6.98 10.07 4.84
C ILE A 191 -7.75 10.47 6.10
N TYR A 192 -8.34 11.66 6.12
CA TYR A 192 -9.13 12.15 7.26
C TYR A 192 -10.38 11.29 7.49
N LEU A 193 -11.10 10.91 6.42
CA LEU A 193 -12.25 10.01 6.51
C LEU A 193 -11.87 8.64 7.06
N TYR A 194 -10.74 8.08 6.66
CA TYR A 194 -10.21 6.85 7.24
C TYR A 194 -9.95 6.97 8.74
N THR A 195 -9.42 8.11 9.16
CA THR A 195 -9.11 8.36 10.57
C THR A 195 -10.38 8.45 11.41
N ILE A 196 -11.43 9.11 10.92
CA ILE A 196 -12.72 9.24 11.64
C ILE A 196 -13.44 7.91 11.73
N GLN A 197 -13.58 7.18 10.62
CA GLN A 197 -14.24 5.86 10.61
C GLN A 197 -13.55 4.86 11.57
N SER A 198 -12.26 5.02 11.78
CA SER A 198 -11.50 4.20 12.73
C SER A 198 -11.65 4.64 14.20
N MET A 199 -12.28 5.78 14.46
CA MET A 199 -12.52 6.29 15.82
C MET A 199 -13.97 6.03 16.30
N GLU A 200 -14.90 5.72 15.38
CA GLU A 200 -16.32 5.45 15.70
C GLU A 200 -16.61 3.94 15.86
N ASP A 201 -15.65 3.04 15.51
CA ASP A 201 -15.69 1.59 15.72
C ASP A 201 -14.86 1.17 16.96
#